data_a68376333504c21b360913c68a0ed8ad
#
_entry.id   a68376333504c21b360913c68a0ed8ad
#
_cell.length_a   1.000
_cell.length_b   1.000
_cell.length_c   1.000
_cell.angle_alpha   90.00
_cell.angle_beta   90.00
_cell.angle_gamma   90.00
#
_symmetry.space_group_name_H-M   'P 1'
#
loop_
_entity.id
_entity.type
_entity.pdbx_description
1 polymer ?
#
loop_
_entity_poly.entity_id
_entity_poly.type
_entity_poly.pdbx_seq_one_letter_code
_entity_poly.pdbx_strand_id
1 'polypeptide(L)'
;MIILVKRRKKWLSFTLTAGAALLLTACGGGNEEASDNNAGTDGEKVSIEFWSFWGSGLRRDAIEEIIEDFNTSQDEIEVEYVYQPWGDIWTKSLASIAAGDPPDVIVQDINSVQQRAEAEQSTNIQEYIEQDGNEMESTFYPHLWETVFYEDNAYALPFNTDTQVLFYNKDAFEEAGLDPETPPATWEELEEYARALDVKDGNSWERIGFYPLWNLGADVWALNADNGVSWFDKEGNVKINTPKKVEALEWVLEWQDYYGPETINSYEAEFGNGVADPFISGLVGIRAQNINYYTNLLENAPEDFNFGVAPLPEYEEGSGNWSWGGGFVLEIPKGAENPEASYEFMKYLTSTEVQEKFGLNSFDIMANQEANTNLIEHPDLDEEGQMIYEMADRNLESTVITPVPLKAPDFSPLVNEQIDGAMLGNQSAQEALDAAQASVENLVEQNQ
;
A
#
# COMPACT_ATOMS: atom_id res chain seq x y z
N MET A 1 32.17 9.91 0.11
CA MET A 1 32.12 11.25 0.77
C MET A 1 30.74 11.31 1.40
N ILE A 2 30.68 10.91 2.67
CA ILE A 2 29.43 10.68 3.41
C ILE A 2 28.71 12.01 3.60
N ILE A 3 27.54 12.18 3.01
CA ILE A 3 26.67 13.33 3.29
C ILE A 3 25.83 12.99 4.52
N LEU A 4 26.34 13.40 5.68
CA LEU A 4 25.62 13.41 6.94
C LEU A 4 24.45 14.39 6.86
N VAL A 5 23.23 13.88 6.87
CA VAL A 5 22.01 14.67 7.11
C VAL A 5 22.09 15.22 8.55
N LYS A 6 22.54 16.46 8.69
CA LYS A 6 22.60 17.16 9.96
C LYS A 6 21.19 17.50 10.45
N ARG A 7 20.66 16.73 11.40
CA ARG A 7 19.49 17.11 12.21
C ARG A 7 19.72 18.49 12.86
N ARG A 8 19.07 19.51 12.38
CA ARG A 8 18.91 20.80 13.07
C ARG A 8 17.73 20.72 14.03
N LYS A 9 18.00 20.48 15.32
CA LYS A 9 17.02 20.76 16.38
C LYS A 9 16.78 22.27 16.45
N LYS A 10 15.65 22.75 15.99
CA LYS A 10 15.14 24.08 16.30
C LYS A 10 14.40 24.03 17.63
N TRP A 11 14.97 24.63 18.64
CA TRP A 11 14.30 24.98 19.89
C TRP A 11 13.40 26.20 19.61
N LEU A 12 12.09 26.03 19.68
CA LEU A 12 11.15 27.13 19.74
C LEU A 12 10.91 27.51 21.20
N SER A 13 11.34 28.70 21.56
CA SER A 13 10.99 29.34 22.83
C SER A 13 9.58 29.96 22.70
N PHE A 14 8.65 29.46 23.50
CA PHE A 14 7.32 30.06 23.65
C PHE A 14 7.45 31.35 24.48
N THR A 15 7.09 32.49 23.88
CA THR A 15 6.78 33.71 24.62
C THR A 15 5.27 33.96 24.53
N LEU A 16 4.61 33.82 25.67
CA LEU A 16 3.20 34.18 25.88
C LEU A 16 3.09 35.71 25.97
N THR A 17 2.25 36.32 25.12
CA THR A 17 1.76 37.69 25.35
C THR A 17 0.26 37.74 25.18
N ALA A 18 -0.44 37.94 26.29
CA ALA A 18 -1.86 38.23 26.35
C ALA A 18 -2.12 39.71 26.04
N GLY A 19 -3.19 40.00 25.31
CA GLY A 19 -3.63 41.38 25.07
C GLY A 19 -5.05 41.45 24.51
N ALA A 20 -5.93 42.01 25.28
CA ALA A 20 -7.37 42.01 25.25
C ALA A 20 -8.02 42.78 24.09
N ALA A 21 -9.31 42.45 23.93
CA ALA A 21 -10.34 42.94 23.05
C ALA A 21 -10.53 44.48 23.03
N LEU A 22 -11.12 44.96 21.90
CA LEU A 22 -12.18 45.98 21.94
C LEU A 22 -12.91 46.06 20.58
N LEU A 23 -14.22 45.80 20.67
CA LEU A 23 -15.23 46.10 19.64
C LEU A 23 -15.40 47.59 19.42
N LEU A 24 -15.68 48.00 18.21
CA LEU A 24 -16.58 49.15 17.95
C LEU A 24 -17.04 49.18 16.47
N THR A 25 -18.35 49.07 16.30
CA THR A 25 -19.17 49.34 15.14
C THR A 25 -19.14 50.83 14.72
N ALA A 26 -19.16 51.10 13.41
CA ALA A 26 -19.88 52.28 12.89
C ALA A 26 -20.20 52.15 11.40
N CYS A 27 -21.46 52.28 11.07
CA CYS A 27 -22.01 52.54 9.74
C CYS A 27 -21.66 53.93 9.25
N GLY A 28 -21.52 54.10 7.93
CA GLY A 28 -21.52 55.44 7.31
C GLY A 28 -21.32 55.32 5.80
N GLY A 29 -22.39 55.55 5.04
CA GLY A 29 -22.40 55.49 3.58
C GLY A 29 -21.92 56.75 2.94
N GLY A 30 -21.68 56.69 1.62
CA GLY A 30 -21.59 57.86 0.75
C GLY A 30 -20.65 57.72 -0.45
N ASN A 31 -21.27 57.51 -1.60
CA ASN A 31 -20.99 58.00 -2.95
C ASN A 31 -19.72 57.69 -3.72
N GLU A 32 -19.99 57.19 -4.88
CA GLU A 32 -19.32 57.08 -6.17
C GLU A 32 -18.19 58.07 -6.49
N GLU A 33 -17.07 57.48 -6.98
CA GLU A 33 -16.38 57.98 -8.16
C GLU A 33 -15.77 56.79 -8.92
N ALA A 34 -16.20 56.66 -10.17
CA ALA A 34 -15.67 55.72 -11.13
C ALA A 34 -14.20 56.06 -11.44
N SER A 35 -13.30 55.18 -11.12
CA SER A 35 -11.94 55.21 -11.63
C SER A 35 -11.74 53.92 -12.45
N ASP A 36 -11.78 54.10 -13.77
CA ASP A 36 -11.32 53.13 -14.75
C ASP A 36 -9.85 52.80 -14.49
N ASN A 37 -9.57 51.72 -13.82
CA ASN A 37 -8.28 51.08 -13.83
C ASN A 37 -8.47 49.69 -14.41
N ASN A 38 -8.15 49.58 -15.69
CA ASN A 38 -7.90 48.34 -16.40
C ASN A 38 -6.66 47.68 -15.76
N ALA A 39 -6.85 47.06 -14.58
CA ALA A 39 -5.93 46.09 -14.01
C ALA A 39 -6.40 44.75 -14.51
N GLY A 40 -5.51 44.02 -15.17
CA GLY A 40 -5.78 42.69 -15.63
C GLY A 40 -6.44 41.88 -14.51
N THR A 41 -7.51 41.21 -14.83
CA THR A 41 -8.10 40.17 -14.00
C THR A 41 -7.03 39.08 -13.84
N ASP A 42 -6.30 39.10 -12.71
CA ASP A 42 -5.72 37.86 -12.19
C ASP A 42 -6.90 36.92 -12.07
N GLY A 43 -6.97 35.90 -12.93
CA GLY A 43 -7.97 34.85 -12.86
C GLY A 43 -7.84 34.21 -11.48
N GLU A 44 -8.94 34.19 -10.73
CA GLU A 44 -8.99 33.45 -9.47
C GLU A 44 -8.68 31.97 -9.81
N LYS A 45 -7.66 31.38 -9.19
CA LYS A 45 -7.29 29.98 -9.39
C LYS A 45 -8.49 29.08 -9.05
N VAL A 46 -8.67 28.00 -9.78
CA VAL A 46 -9.62 26.94 -9.42
C VAL A 46 -9.05 26.21 -8.20
N SER A 47 -9.72 26.27 -7.07
CA SER A 47 -9.32 25.52 -5.87
C SER A 47 -9.88 24.12 -5.92
N ILE A 48 -9.03 23.12 -5.69
CA ILE A 48 -9.40 21.70 -5.58
C ILE A 48 -8.90 21.12 -4.27
N GLU A 49 -9.69 20.22 -3.67
CA GLU A 49 -9.37 19.53 -2.42
C GLU A 49 -8.85 18.13 -2.72
N PHE A 50 -7.65 17.80 -2.22
CA PHE A 50 -7.01 16.49 -2.35
C PHE A 50 -6.95 15.77 -1.01
N TRP A 51 -7.60 14.59 -0.91
CA TRP A 51 -7.60 13.75 0.26
C TRP A 51 -6.62 12.59 0.14
N SER A 52 -5.73 12.46 1.13
CA SER A 52 -4.92 11.25 1.31
C SER A 52 -4.74 10.90 2.78
N PHE A 53 -4.20 9.71 3.05
CA PHE A 53 -3.87 9.26 4.41
C PHE A 53 -2.37 9.39 4.75
N TRP A 54 -1.59 10.07 3.95
CA TRP A 54 -0.17 10.32 4.19
C TRP A 54 0.01 11.47 5.18
N GLY A 55 -0.18 11.14 6.48
CA GLY A 55 -0.31 12.13 7.55
C GLY A 55 0.96 12.38 8.37
N SER A 56 2.04 11.59 8.14
CA SER A 56 3.30 11.69 8.91
C SER A 56 4.47 11.06 8.15
N GLY A 57 5.70 11.34 8.63
CA GLY A 57 6.94 10.75 8.09
C GLY A 57 7.24 11.16 6.65
N LEU A 58 8.00 10.31 5.98
CA LEU A 58 8.54 10.57 4.65
C LEU A 58 7.47 10.85 3.59
N ARG A 59 6.36 10.10 3.62
CA ARG A 59 5.26 10.28 2.65
C ARG A 59 4.58 11.63 2.77
N ARG A 60 4.41 12.12 4.01
CA ARG A 60 3.81 13.43 4.22
C ARG A 60 4.69 14.54 3.67
N ASP A 61 5.96 14.50 4.04
CA ASP A 61 6.91 15.52 3.60
C ASP A 61 7.00 15.55 2.07
N ALA A 62 7.02 14.37 1.41
CA ALA A 62 7.07 14.26 -0.04
C ALA A 62 5.82 14.82 -0.73
N ILE A 63 4.63 14.49 -0.26
CA ILE A 63 3.40 14.95 -0.92
C ILE A 63 3.14 16.44 -0.70
N GLU A 64 3.45 16.98 0.48
CA GLU A 64 3.32 18.41 0.75
C GLU A 64 4.27 19.24 -0.15
N GLU A 65 5.52 18.77 -0.36
CA GLU A 65 6.47 19.40 -1.27
C GLU A 65 6.00 19.35 -2.73
N ILE A 66 5.47 18.20 -3.19
CA ILE A 66 4.95 18.04 -4.54
C ILE A 66 3.76 18.95 -4.80
N ILE A 67 2.86 19.11 -3.82
CA ILE A 67 1.71 20.03 -3.94
C ILE A 67 2.18 21.51 -3.96
N GLU A 68 3.18 21.87 -3.16
CA GLU A 68 3.77 23.22 -3.20
C GLU A 68 4.38 23.51 -4.58
N ASP A 69 5.10 22.54 -5.16
CA ASP A 69 5.66 22.66 -6.52
C ASP A 69 4.55 22.84 -7.57
N PHE A 70 3.49 22.04 -7.51
CA PHE A 70 2.34 22.20 -8.41
C PHE A 70 1.72 23.58 -8.30
N ASN A 71 1.40 24.01 -7.08
CA ASN A 71 0.74 25.29 -6.82
C ASN A 71 1.58 26.50 -7.23
N THR A 72 2.90 26.37 -7.25
CA THR A 72 3.83 27.45 -7.63
C THR A 72 4.24 27.42 -9.10
N SER A 73 4.11 26.28 -9.78
CA SER A 73 4.50 26.11 -11.19
C SER A 73 3.52 26.69 -12.21
N GLN A 74 2.28 26.94 -11.79
CA GLN A 74 1.19 27.43 -12.65
C GLN A 74 0.24 28.37 -11.88
N ASP A 75 -0.62 29.12 -12.59
CA ASP A 75 -1.52 30.14 -12.04
C ASP A 75 -3.02 29.80 -12.22
N GLU A 76 -3.36 28.57 -12.61
CA GLU A 76 -4.72 28.17 -12.97
C GLU A 76 -5.42 27.35 -11.88
N ILE A 77 -4.69 26.46 -11.18
CA ILE A 77 -5.22 25.53 -10.18
C ILE A 77 -4.49 25.75 -8.85
N GLU A 78 -5.20 25.66 -7.74
CA GLU A 78 -4.64 25.61 -6.39
C GLU A 78 -5.15 24.37 -5.66
N VAL A 79 -4.23 23.51 -5.22
CA VAL A 79 -4.55 22.27 -4.50
C VAL A 79 -4.46 22.51 -3.01
N GLU A 80 -5.54 22.21 -2.28
CA GLU A 80 -5.58 22.16 -0.82
C GLU A 80 -5.44 20.69 -0.37
N TYR A 81 -4.39 20.41 0.41
CA TYR A 81 -4.14 19.06 0.93
C TYR A 81 -4.91 18.81 2.23
N VAL A 82 -5.71 17.74 2.25
CA VAL A 82 -6.49 17.35 3.43
C VAL A 82 -6.11 15.92 3.86
N TYR A 83 -5.42 15.82 4.99
CA TYR A 83 -5.12 14.54 5.61
C TYR A 83 -6.37 13.90 6.19
N GLN A 84 -6.62 12.64 5.85
CA GLN A 84 -7.62 11.78 6.45
C GLN A 84 -6.96 10.53 7.05
N PRO A 85 -7.28 10.11 8.29
CA PRO A 85 -6.73 8.88 8.84
C PRO A 85 -7.05 7.65 7.97
N TRP A 86 -6.08 6.73 7.85
CA TRP A 86 -6.19 5.50 7.07
C TRP A 86 -7.53 4.75 7.27
N GLY A 87 -7.95 4.53 8.52
CA GLY A 87 -9.19 3.80 8.82
C GLY A 87 -10.48 4.56 8.48
N ASP A 88 -10.39 5.88 8.23
CA ASP A 88 -11.56 6.77 8.10
C ASP A 88 -11.78 7.27 6.67
N ILE A 89 -10.71 7.41 5.87
CA ILE A 89 -10.74 8.14 4.59
C ILE A 89 -11.85 7.66 3.66
N TRP A 90 -12.00 6.36 3.50
CA TRP A 90 -12.99 5.79 2.57
C TRP A 90 -14.42 5.92 3.09
N THR A 91 -14.64 5.73 4.39
CA THR A 91 -15.97 5.94 5.01
C THR A 91 -16.40 7.41 4.91
N LYS A 92 -15.46 8.34 5.12
CA LYS A 92 -15.71 9.78 4.98
C LYS A 92 -15.97 10.16 3.53
N SER A 93 -15.22 9.58 2.58
CA SER A 93 -15.47 9.79 1.15
C SER A 93 -16.87 9.37 0.75
N LEU A 94 -17.33 8.20 1.16
CA LEU A 94 -18.71 7.76 0.89
C LEU A 94 -19.74 8.70 1.51
N ALA A 95 -19.50 9.17 2.71
CA ALA A 95 -20.40 10.11 3.39
C ALA A 95 -20.44 11.48 2.69
N SER A 96 -19.31 11.98 2.19
CA SER A 96 -19.22 13.25 1.46
C SER A 96 -19.89 13.18 0.11
N ILE A 97 -19.74 12.08 -0.64
CA ILE A 97 -20.45 11.81 -1.89
C ILE A 97 -21.97 11.82 -1.63
N ALA A 98 -22.42 11.12 -0.59
CA ALA A 98 -23.83 11.06 -0.24
C ALA A 98 -24.40 12.43 0.21
N ALA A 99 -23.57 13.29 0.79
CA ALA A 99 -23.92 14.66 1.17
C ALA A 99 -23.93 15.63 -0.02
N GLY A 100 -23.32 15.25 -1.15
CA GLY A 100 -23.17 16.09 -2.35
C GLY A 100 -22.04 17.12 -2.22
N ASP A 101 -21.05 16.84 -1.38
CA ASP A 101 -19.89 17.70 -1.11
C ASP A 101 -18.62 16.82 -0.98
N PRO A 102 -18.26 16.07 -2.05
CA PRO A 102 -17.04 15.24 -2.05
C PRO A 102 -15.78 16.08 -2.29
N PRO A 103 -14.58 15.57 -1.93
CA PRO A 103 -13.33 16.16 -2.39
C PRO A 103 -13.20 16.07 -3.91
N ASP A 104 -12.29 16.85 -4.48
CA ASP A 104 -12.02 16.84 -5.92
C ASP A 104 -11.14 15.65 -6.34
N VAL A 105 -10.13 15.28 -5.54
CA VAL A 105 -9.27 14.12 -5.76
C VAL A 105 -9.08 13.36 -4.45
N ILE A 106 -9.09 12.03 -4.54
CA ILE A 106 -8.85 11.15 -3.38
C ILE A 106 -7.91 10.00 -3.73
N VAL A 107 -7.10 9.60 -2.76
CA VAL A 107 -6.35 8.33 -2.81
C VAL A 107 -7.26 7.17 -2.41
N GLN A 108 -7.40 6.19 -3.31
CA GLN A 108 -8.24 5.02 -3.14
C GLN A 108 -7.45 3.72 -3.27
N ASP A 109 -7.98 2.65 -2.67
CA ASP A 109 -7.44 1.30 -2.83
C ASP A 109 -7.69 0.81 -4.26
N ILE A 110 -6.62 0.34 -4.92
CA ILE A 110 -6.65 -0.12 -6.31
C ILE A 110 -7.63 -1.29 -6.52
N ASN A 111 -7.81 -2.16 -5.51
CA ASN A 111 -8.69 -3.31 -5.61
C ASN A 111 -10.18 -2.92 -5.64
N SER A 112 -10.53 -1.71 -5.20
CA SER A 112 -11.91 -1.23 -5.07
C SER A 112 -12.44 -0.47 -6.28
N VAL A 113 -11.62 -0.18 -7.30
CA VAL A 113 -11.99 0.70 -8.42
C VAL A 113 -13.24 0.22 -9.15
N GLN A 114 -13.28 -1.05 -9.55
CA GLN A 114 -14.43 -1.61 -10.29
C GLN A 114 -15.73 -1.56 -9.46
N GLN A 115 -15.65 -1.92 -8.17
CA GLN A 115 -16.78 -1.88 -7.26
C GLN A 115 -17.33 -0.45 -7.08
N ARG A 116 -16.43 0.54 -6.97
CA ARG A 116 -16.82 1.94 -6.81
C ARG A 116 -17.39 2.52 -8.09
N ALA A 117 -16.87 2.11 -9.25
CA ALA A 117 -17.41 2.48 -10.55
C ALA A 117 -18.83 1.91 -10.75
N GLU A 118 -19.05 0.62 -10.46
CA GLU A 118 -20.37 -0.02 -10.52
C GLU A 118 -21.39 0.65 -9.58
N ALA A 119 -20.94 1.03 -8.38
CA ALA A 119 -21.76 1.72 -7.38
C ALA A 119 -21.97 3.22 -7.68
N GLU A 120 -21.52 3.73 -8.84
CA GLU A 120 -21.57 5.15 -9.23
C GLU A 120 -20.96 6.10 -8.19
N GLN A 121 -19.87 5.68 -7.53
CA GLN A 121 -19.16 6.46 -6.49
C GLN A 121 -17.95 7.21 -7.05
N SER A 122 -17.48 6.86 -8.25
CA SER A 122 -16.37 7.48 -8.94
C SER A 122 -16.80 8.11 -10.27
N THR A 123 -16.00 9.04 -10.77
CA THR A 123 -16.21 9.72 -12.04
C THR A 123 -15.48 8.99 -13.15
N ASN A 124 -16.16 8.75 -14.26
CA ASN A 124 -15.56 8.21 -15.48
C ASN A 124 -14.58 9.24 -16.06
N ILE A 125 -13.30 8.86 -16.19
CA ILE A 125 -12.23 9.74 -16.70
C ILE A 125 -11.79 9.38 -18.13
N GLN A 126 -12.44 8.41 -18.78
CA GLN A 126 -12.06 7.93 -20.11
C GLN A 126 -12.01 9.05 -21.15
N GLU A 127 -12.96 9.98 -21.12
CA GLU A 127 -13.01 11.09 -22.06
C GLU A 127 -11.80 12.04 -21.94
N TYR A 128 -11.28 12.26 -20.72
CA TYR A 128 -10.07 13.05 -20.49
C TYR A 128 -8.83 12.32 -21.02
N ILE A 129 -8.71 11.00 -20.80
CA ILE A 129 -7.62 10.18 -21.32
C ILE A 129 -7.60 10.21 -22.86
N GLU A 130 -8.77 10.14 -23.51
CA GLU A 130 -8.88 10.20 -24.97
C GLU A 130 -8.46 11.56 -25.52
N GLN A 131 -8.75 12.66 -24.82
CA GLN A 131 -8.32 14.01 -25.18
C GLN A 131 -6.81 14.17 -25.13
N ASP A 132 -6.14 13.47 -24.22
CA ASP A 132 -4.68 13.42 -24.11
C ASP A 132 -4.02 12.42 -25.08
N GLY A 133 -4.77 11.79 -25.98
CA GLY A 133 -4.26 10.90 -27.02
C GLY A 133 -3.99 9.46 -26.58
N ASN A 134 -4.54 9.01 -25.44
CA ASN A 134 -4.38 7.66 -24.87
C ASN A 134 -2.91 7.28 -24.53
N GLU A 135 -2.06 8.26 -24.26
CA GLU A 135 -0.65 7.99 -23.91
C GLU A 135 -0.46 7.40 -22.51
N MET A 136 -1.48 7.52 -21.63
CA MET A 136 -1.42 7.07 -20.24
C MET A 136 -1.19 5.56 -20.07
N GLU A 137 -1.70 4.71 -20.99
CA GLU A 137 -1.54 3.26 -20.93
C GLU A 137 -0.06 2.84 -20.87
N SER A 138 0.81 3.50 -21.64
CA SER A 138 2.24 3.16 -21.69
C SER A 138 3.03 3.66 -20.47
N THR A 139 2.44 4.48 -19.64
CA THR A 139 3.07 5.02 -18.43
C THR A 139 3.12 4.00 -17.29
N PHE A 140 2.07 3.20 -17.17
CA PHE A 140 1.88 2.32 -16.03
C PHE A 140 2.25 0.87 -16.32
N TYR A 141 2.52 0.08 -15.26
CA TYR A 141 2.60 -1.37 -15.39
C TYR A 141 1.27 -1.93 -15.90
N PRO A 142 1.27 -2.83 -16.91
CA PRO A 142 0.04 -3.32 -17.52
C PRO A 142 -0.97 -3.91 -16.53
N HIS A 143 -0.49 -4.68 -15.53
CA HIS A 143 -1.34 -5.30 -14.53
C HIS A 143 -2.01 -4.28 -13.58
N LEU A 144 -1.41 -3.10 -13.38
CA LEU A 144 -2.03 -2.00 -12.64
C LEU A 144 -3.03 -1.24 -13.51
N TRP A 145 -2.66 -1.00 -14.78
CA TRP A 145 -3.53 -0.32 -15.73
C TRP A 145 -4.84 -1.09 -15.97
N GLU A 146 -4.78 -2.42 -16.04
CA GLU A 146 -5.98 -3.26 -16.20
C GLU A 146 -7.00 -3.12 -15.06
N THR A 147 -6.56 -2.76 -13.85
CA THR A 147 -7.45 -2.68 -12.68
C THR A 147 -8.34 -1.43 -12.64
N VAL A 148 -7.98 -0.38 -13.37
CA VAL A 148 -8.69 0.91 -13.30
C VAL A 148 -9.91 0.99 -14.21
N PHE A 149 -10.22 -0.08 -14.94
CA PHE A 149 -11.33 -0.13 -15.88
C PHE A 149 -12.58 -0.82 -15.32
N TYR A 150 -13.73 -0.23 -15.62
CA TYR A 150 -15.03 -0.86 -15.48
C TYR A 150 -15.85 -0.61 -16.77
N GLU A 151 -16.40 -1.67 -17.38
CA GLU A 151 -17.15 -1.60 -18.67
C GLU A 151 -16.39 -0.80 -19.76
N ASP A 152 -15.12 -1.12 -19.98
CA ASP A 152 -14.24 -0.48 -20.97
C ASP A 152 -13.93 1.01 -20.74
N ASN A 153 -14.29 1.57 -19.57
CA ASN A 153 -13.97 2.96 -19.21
C ASN A 153 -13.03 3.01 -18.00
N ALA A 154 -12.10 3.95 -18.02
CA ALA A 154 -11.22 4.22 -16.89
C ALA A 154 -11.89 5.11 -15.84
N TYR A 155 -11.66 4.80 -14.54
CA TYR A 155 -12.21 5.53 -13.41
C TYR A 155 -11.15 6.07 -12.44
N ALA A 156 -9.89 5.70 -12.64
CA ALA A 156 -8.79 6.12 -11.79
C ALA A 156 -7.47 6.13 -12.57
N LEU A 157 -6.42 6.75 -12.01
CA LEU A 157 -5.04 6.58 -12.46
C LEU A 157 -4.25 5.86 -11.37
N PRO A 158 -3.46 4.82 -11.69
CA PRO A 158 -2.58 4.16 -10.72
C PRO A 158 -1.55 5.15 -10.17
N PHE A 159 -1.31 5.15 -8.85
CA PHE A 159 -0.34 6.04 -8.23
C PHE A 159 0.90 5.30 -7.73
N ASN A 160 0.71 4.29 -6.90
CA ASN A 160 1.76 3.42 -6.42
C ASN A 160 1.28 1.97 -6.37
N THR A 161 2.22 1.07 -6.15
CA THR A 161 1.95 -0.35 -5.98
C THR A 161 2.81 -0.92 -4.87
N ASP A 162 2.60 -2.18 -4.55
CA ASP A 162 3.42 -2.91 -3.60
C ASP A 162 3.53 -4.39 -3.98
N THR A 163 4.40 -5.08 -3.29
CA THR A 163 4.59 -6.52 -3.42
C THR A 163 5.08 -7.11 -2.10
N GLN A 164 4.75 -8.37 -1.84
CA GLN A 164 5.22 -9.08 -0.66
C GLN A 164 6.54 -9.79 -0.95
N VAL A 165 7.48 -9.66 -0.02
CA VAL A 165 8.83 -10.25 -0.12
C VAL A 165 9.23 -10.85 1.23
N LEU A 166 10.31 -11.61 1.26
CA LEU A 166 10.99 -11.97 2.49
C LEU A 166 12.04 -10.91 2.84
N PHE A 167 12.02 -10.42 4.07
CA PHE A 167 13.16 -9.80 4.73
C PHE A 167 13.82 -10.84 5.63
N TYR A 168 15.15 -10.95 5.61
CA TYR A 168 15.88 -11.87 6.44
C TYR A 168 17.11 -11.24 7.08
N ASN A 169 17.39 -11.62 8.32
CA ASN A 169 18.53 -11.11 9.08
C ASN A 169 19.80 -11.90 8.73
N LYS A 170 20.74 -11.29 8.01
CA LYS A 170 21.97 -11.92 7.53
C LYS A 170 22.88 -12.36 8.68
N ASP A 171 22.95 -11.59 9.76
CA ASP A 171 23.75 -11.96 10.93
C ASP A 171 23.19 -13.20 11.63
N ALA A 172 21.84 -13.30 11.72
CA ALA A 172 21.20 -14.51 12.24
C ALA A 172 21.44 -15.74 11.36
N PHE A 173 21.53 -15.56 10.02
CA PHE A 173 21.90 -16.64 9.08
C PHE A 173 23.33 -17.11 9.36
N GLU A 174 24.30 -16.20 9.47
CA GLU A 174 25.71 -16.55 9.78
C GLU A 174 25.81 -17.28 11.12
N GLU A 175 25.14 -16.81 12.17
CA GLU A 175 25.09 -17.47 13.48
C GLU A 175 24.54 -18.90 13.41
N ALA A 176 23.52 -19.13 12.57
CA ALA A 176 22.94 -20.45 12.34
C ALA A 176 23.77 -21.33 11.40
N GLY A 177 24.85 -20.79 10.79
CA GLY A 177 25.69 -21.49 9.81
C GLY A 177 25.05 -21.58 8.42
N LEU A 178 24.06 -20.76 8.12
CA LEU A 178 23.49 -20.58 6.80
C LEU A 178 24.28 -19.55 5.98
N ASP A 179 24.23 -19.65 4.65
CA ASP A 179 24.85 -18.67 3.77
C ASP A 179 23.96 -17.42 3.69
N PRO A 180 24.41 -16.23 4.15
CA PRO A 180 23.60 -15.00 4.13
C PRO A 180 23.28 -14.48 2.74
N GLU A 181 23.97 -14.96 1.68
CA GLU A 181 23.71 -14.57 0.30
C GLU A 181 22.81 -15.58 -0.44
N THR A 182 22.33 -16.61 0.26
CA THR A 182 21.46 -17.64 -0.31
C THR A 182 20.16 -17.74 0.49
N PRO A 183 19.17 -16.87 0.23
CA PRO A 183 17.86 -16.96 0.86
C PRO A 183 17.09 -18.20 0.40
N PRO A 184 16.08 -18.67 1.17
CA PRO A 184 15.31 -19.86 0.81
C PRO A 184 14.50 -19.62 -0.47
N ALA A 185 14.63 -20.55 -1.44
CA ALA A 185 13.97 -20.48 -2.74
C ALA A 185 12.63 -21.22 -2.78
N THR A 186 12.40 -22.19 -1.88
CA THR A 186 11.16 -22.99 -1.80
C THR A 186 10.60 -22.98 -0.37
N TRP A 187 9.34 -23.40 -0.20
CA TRP A 187 8.74 -23.56 1.13
C TRP A 187 9.50 -24.59 1.98
N GLU A 188 9.99 -25.66 1.37
CA GLU A 188 10.79 -26.67 2.07
C GLU A 188 12.09 -26.06 2.61
N GLU A 189 12.81 -25.27 1.81
CA GLU A 189 14.00 -24.56 2.25
C GLU A 189 13.66 -23.48 3.29
N LEU A 190 12.55 -22.76 3.15
CA LEU A 190 12.08 -21.78 4.15
C LEU A 190 11.86 -22.46 5.51
N GLU A 191 11.23 -23.65 5.54
CA GLU A 191 11.08 -24.41 6.78
C GLU A 191 12.40 -24.84 7.37
N GLU A 192 13.31 -25.37 6.55
CA GLU A 192 14.65 -25.78 6.99
C GLU A 192 15.41 -24.63 7.61
N TYR A 193 15.42 -23.48 6.93
CA TYR A 193 16.12 -22.27 7.40
C TYR A 193 15.47 -21.69 8.66
N ALA A 194 14.16 -21.62 8.70
CA ALA A 194 13.44 -21.12 9.87
C ALA A 194 13.75 -21.96 11.12
N ARG A 195 13.74 -23.29 10.98
CA ARG A 195 14.09 -24.20 12.10
C ARG A 195 15.57 -24.10 12.51
N ALA A 196 16.47 -23.80 11.57
CA ALA A 196 17.88 -23.57 11.88
C ALA A 196 18.10 -22.24 12.61
N LEU A 197 17.27 -21.23 12.33
CA LEU A 197 17.30 -19.90 12.95
C LEU A 197 16.65 -19.87 14.34
N ASP A 198 15.86 -20.88 14.70
CA ASP A 198 15.19 -20.96 15.99
C ASP A 198 16.19 -21.06 17.16
N VAL A 199 16.02 -20.23 18.18
CA VAL A 199 16.80 -20.27 19.41
C VAL A 199 15.88 -20.37 20.61
N LYS A 200 16.17 -21.30 21.53
CA LYS A 200 15.42 -21.51 22.79
C LYS A 200 16.29 -21.34 24.01
N ASP A 201 15.74 -20.70 25.04
CA ASP A 201 16.26 -20.80 26.41
C ASP A 201 15.22 -21.55 27.29
N GLY A 202 15.53 -22.78 27.59
CA GLY A 202 14.62 -23.69 28.29
C GLY A 202 13.33 -23.94 27.50
N ASN A 203 12.23 -23.39 27.98
CA ASN A 203 10.90 -23.50 27.33
C ASN A 203 10.50 -22.23 26.58
N SER A 204 11.30 -21.19 26.61
CA SER A 204 11.02 -19.90 25.97
C SER A 204 11.77 -19.80 24.64
N TRP A 205 11.17 -19.16 23.67
CA TRP A 205 11.82 -18.79 22.43
C TRP A 205 12.61 -17.49 22.65
N GLU A 206 13.91 -17.49 22.35
CA GLU A 206 14.74 -16.30 22.25
C GLU A 206 14.73 -15.72 20.84
N ARG A 207 14.69 -16.59 19.83
CA ARG A 207 14.49 -16.21 18.44
C ARG A 207 13.56 -17.21 17.76
N ILE A 208 12.63 -16.69 16.96
CA ILE A 208 11.77 -17.44 16.05
C ILE A 208 12.32 -17.27 14.64
N GLY A 209 12.50 -18.37 13.90
CA GLY A 209 13.02 -18.32 12.55
C GLY A 209 12.04 -17.64 11.59
N PHE A 210 10.78 -18.07 11.59
CA PHE A 210 9.75 -17.56 10.71
C PHE A 210 8.34 -17.96 11.18
N TYR A 211 7.34 -17.11 10.93
CA TYR A 211 5.93 -17.48 11.05
C TYR A 211 5.12 -16.82 9.92
N PRO A 212 4.28 -17.58 9.18
CA PRO A 212 3.68 -17.13 7.92
C PRO A 212 2.65 -16.00 8.05
N LEU A 213 1.90 -15.92 9.16
CA LEU A 213 0.78 -14.98 9.26
C LEU A 213 1.13 -13.63 9.90
N TRP A 214 2.37 -13.40 10.28
CA TRP A 214 2.75 -12.08 10.74
C TRP A 214 2.73 -11.09 9.58
N ASN A 215 1.76 -10.18 9.60
CA ASN A 215 1.48 -9.13 8.60
C ASN A 215 1.03 -9.63 7.22
N LEU A 216 0.90 -10.93 7.02
CA LEU A 216 0.29 -11.51 5.82
C LEU A 216 -0.91 -12.36 6.21
N GLY A 217 -1.92 -12.38 5.35
CA GLY A 217 -3.05 -13.30 5.48
C GLY A 217 -2.75 -14.69 4.91
N ALA A 218 -3.57 -15.67 5.28
CA ALA A 218 -3.51 -16.99 4.69
C ALA A 218 -3.79 -17.00 3.16
N ASP A 219 -4.46 -15.96 2.67
CA ASP A 219 -4.76 -15.73 1.26
C ASP A 219 -3.49 -15.54 0.41
N VAL A 220 -2.46 -14.88 0.93
CA VAL A 220 -1.18 -14.70 0.23
C VAL A 220 -0.50 -16.04 0.02
N TRP A 221 -0.45 -16.88 1.05
CA TRP A 221 0.15 -18.22 0.96
C TRP A 221 -0.68 -19.18 0.12
N ALA A 222 -2.01 -19.08 0.19
CA ALA A 222 -2.93 -19.82 -0.67
C ALA A 222 -2.76 -19.47 -2.16
N LEU A 223 -2.59 -18.17 -2.46
CA LEU A 223 -2.31 -17.68 -3.82
C LEU A 223 -0.93 -18.15 -4.31
N ASN A 224 0.10 -18.05 -3.46
CA ASN A 224 1.45 -18.50 -3.79
C ASN A 224 1.48 -20.00 -4.12
N ALA A 225 0.86 -20.84 -3.29
CA ALA A 225 0.80 -22.28 -3.52
C ALA A 225 0.01 -22.67 -4.79
N ASP A 226 -1.00 -21.89 -5.15
CA ASP A 226 -1.92 -22.20 -6.27
C ASP A 226 -1.61 -21.42 -7.55
N ASN A 227 -0.31 -21.21 -7.83
CA ASN A 227 0.21 -20.59 -9.05
C ASN A 227 -0.35 -19.17 -9.33
N GLY A 228 -0.50 -18.36 -8.32
CA GLY A 228 -1.01 -16.99 -8.43
C GLY A 228 -2.53 -16.90 -8.54
N VAL A 229 -3.27 -17.99 -8.39
CA VAL A 229 -4.74 -17.96 -8.37
C VAL A 229 -5.23 -17.56 -6.98
N SER A 230 -5.92 -16.40 -6.87
CA SER A 230 -6.53 -15.95 -5.63
C SER A 230 -7.78 -16.78 -5.25
N TRP A 231 -8.62 -16.25 -4.35
CA TRP A 231 -9.92 -16.87 -4.03
C TRP A 231 -10.91 -16.90 -5.21
N PHE A 232 -10.60 -16.15 -6.26
CA PHE A 232 -11.34 -16.14 -7.52
C PHE A 232 -10.35 -16.29 -8.69
N ASP A 233 -10.77 -16.97 -9.75
CA ASP A 233 -10.02 -16.95 -11.01
C ASP A 233 -10.32 -15.67 -11.82
N LYS A 234 -9.62 -15.49 -12.94
CA LYS A 234 -9.79 -14.32 -13.83
C LYS A 234 -11.18 -14.19 -14.43
N GLU A 235 -11.95 -15.29 -14.49
CA GLU A 235 -13.32 -15.34 -14.95
C GLU A 235 -14.33 -15.05 -13.83
N GLY A 236 -13.86 -14.84 -12.59
CA GLY A 236 -14.68 -14.57 -11.40
C GLY A 236 -15.32 -15.83 -10.78
N ASN A 237 -14.83 -17.05 -11.11
CA ASN A 237 -15.28 -18.26 -10.45
C ASN A 237 -14.58 -18.42 -9.10
N VAL A 238 -15.33 -18.89 -8.11
CA VAL A 238 -14.80 -19.15 -6.75
C VAL A 238 -13.81 -20.31 -6.77
N LYS A 239 -12.63 -20.12 -6.17
CA LYS A 239 -11.50 -21.05 -6.14
C LYS A 239 -10.90 -21.18 -4.74
N ILE A 240 -11.71 -21.33 -3.71
CA ILE A 240 -11.26 -21.30 -2.32
C ILE A 240 -10.72 -22.64 -1.86
N ASN A 241 -11.36 -23.77 -2.22
CA ASN A 241 -11.05 -25.10 -1.72
C ASN A 241 -10.20 -25.95 -2.68
N THR A 242 -9.33 -25.34 -3.48
CA THR A 242 -8.41 -26.10 -4.32
C THR A 242 -7.46 -26.95 -3.46
N PRO A 243 -6.97 -28.11 -3.93
CA PRO A 243 -6.06 -28.93 -3.16
C PRO A 243 -4.82 -28.18 -2.67
N LYS A 244 -4.23 -27.28 -3.50
CA LYS A 244 -3.06 -26.49 -3.14
C LYS A 244 -3.34 -25.49 -2.02
N LYS A 245 -4.52 -24.87 -2.01
CA LYS A 245 -4.92 -23.93 -0.95
C LYS A 245 -5.23 -24.65 0.37
N VAL A 246 -5.75 -25.87 0.30
CA VAL A 246 -5.90 -26.72 1.49
C VAL A 246 -4.53 -27.07 2.07
N GLU A 247 -3.57 -27.51 1.24
CA GLU A 247 -2.19 -27.76 1.65
C GLU A 247 -1.53 -26.50 2.24
N ALA A 248 -1.79 -25.33 1.66
CA ALA A 248 -1.28 -24.06 2.19
C ALA A 248 -1.85 -23.74 3.59
N LEU A 249 -3.13 -23.95 3.82
CA LEU A 249 -3.73 -23.73 5.13
C LEU A 249 -3.25 -24.79 6.14
N GLU A 250 -3.07 -26.05 5.74
CA GLU A 250 -2.47 -27.09 6.60
C GLU A 250 -1.05 -26.69 7.03
N TRP A 251 -0.23 -26.19 6.11
CA TRP A 251 1.11 -25.68 6.41
C TRP A 251 1.09 -24.51 7.40
N VAL A 252 0.17 -23.58 7.27
CA VAL A 252 -0.02 -22.48 8.25
C VAL A 252 -0.37 -23.02 9.64
N LEU A 253 -1.27 -24.00 9.72
CA LEU A 253 -1.68 -24.64 10.97
C LEU A 253 -0.50 -25.37 11.64
N GLU A 254 0.36 -26.05 10.86
CA GLU A 254 1.57 -26.71 11.38
C GLU A 254 2.53 -25.71 12.04
N TRP A 255 2.72 -24.52 11.48
CA TRP A 255 3.51 -23.46 12.10
C TRP A 255 2.88 -22.95 13.38
N GLN A 256 1.57 -22.77 13.41
CA GLN A 256 0.86 -22.36 14.62
C GLN A 256 1.02 -23.38 15.75
N ASP A 257 0.88 -24.66 15.45
CA ASP A 257 1.06 -25.75 16.42
C ASP A 257 2.50 -25.84 16.90
N TYR A 258 3.47 -25.56 16.05
CA TYR A 258 4.91 -25.62 16.37
C TYR A 258 5.35 -24.58 17.39
N TYR A 259 4.96 -23.30 17.20
CA TYR A 259 5.33 -22.24 18.14
C TYR A 259 4.32 -22.06 19.28
N GLY A 260 3.07 -22.36 19.03
CA GLY A 260 1.95 -22.14 19.94
C GLY A 260 1.40 -20.71 19.92
N PRO A 261 0.07 -20.55 20.04
CA PRO A 261 -0.59 -19.26 19.88
C PRO A 261 -0.14 -18.18 20.88
N GLU A 262 0.20 -18.58 22.13
CA GLU A 262 0.68 -17.61 23.13
C GLU A 262 2.02 -16.97 22.73
N THR A 263 2.93 -17.78 22.16
CA THR A 263 4.21 -17.28 21.66
C THR A 263 4.01 -16.36 20.47
N ILE A 264 3.24 -16.80 19.46
CA ILE A 264 2.96 -16.04 18.24
C ILE A 264 2.40 -14.65 18.59
N ASN A 265 1.35 -14.61 19.42
CA ASN A 265 0.70 -13.36 19.83
C ASN A 265 1.64 -12.42 20.62
N SER A 266 2.57 -12.99 21.41
CA SER A 266 3.53 -12.16 22.15
C SER A 266 4.53 -11.44 21.25
N TYR A 267 4.95 -12.04 20.15
CA TYR A 267 5.80 -11.41 19.15
C TYR A 267 5.01 -10.42 18.29
N GLU A 268 3.81 -10.79 17.88
CA GLU A 268 2.93 -9.96 17.06
C GLU A 268 2.63 -8.60 17.72
N ALA A 269 2.46 -8.57 19.03
CA ALA A 269 2.19 -7.34 19.77
C ALA A 269 3.32 -6.30 19.74
N GLU A 270 4.55 -6.71 19.39
CA GLU A 270 5.72 -5.84 19.37
C GLU A 270 6.09 -5.37 17.94
N PHE A 271 5.49 -5.94 16.90
CA PHE A 271 5.74 -5.48 15.53
C PHE A 271 5.30 -4.03 15.32
N GLY A 272 6.15 -3.26 14.63
CA GLY A 272 5.93 -1.83 14.39
C GLY A 272 6.21 -0.93 15.60
N ASN A 273 6.75 -1.48 16.69
CA ASN A 273 7.09 -0.74 17.92
C ASN A 273 8.53 -0.17 17.87
N GLY A 274 8.90 0.42 16.74
CA GLY A 274 10.21 1.04 16.53
C GLY A 274 11.36 0.04 16.75
N VAL A 275 12.34 0.42 17.59
CA VAL A 275 13.50 -0.44 17.90
C VAL A 275 13.17 -1.73 18.63
N ALA A 276 11.96 -1.88 19.16
CA ALA A 276 11.48 -3.11 19.79
C ALA A 276 10.80 -4.07 18.82
N ASP A 277 10.66 -3.69 17.56
CA ASP A 277 10.16 -4.59 16.50
C ASP A 277 10.99 -5.89 16.50
N PRO A 278 10.36 -7.08 16.56
CA PRO A 278 11.06 -8.35 16.70
C PRO A 278 12.06 -8.65 15.60
N PHE A 279 11.86 -8.19 14.39
CA PHE A 279 12.82 -8.35 13.30
C PHE A 279 14.04 -7.44 13.51
N ILE A 280 13.82 -6.15 13.81
CA ILE A 280 14.90 -5.16 14.08
C ILE A 280 15.72 -5.55 15.30
N SER A 281 15.08 -6.08 16.34
CA SER A 281 15.77 -6.52 17.57
C SER A 281 16.43 -7.90 17.47
N GLY A 282 16.34 -8.57 16.30
CA GLY A 282 16.94 -9.88 16.07
C GLY A 282 16.20 -11.07 16.70
N LEU A 283 14.98 -10.85 17.19
CA LEU A 283 14.12 -11.90 17.75
C LEU A 283 13.38 -12.70 16.69
N VAL A 284 13.36 -12.22 15.43
CA VAL A 284 12.79 -12.90 14.26
C VAL A 284 13.86 -12.97 13.17
N GLY A 285 14.08 -14.16 12.63
CA GLY A 285 15.11 -14.39 11.61
C GLY A 285 14.70 -14.06 10.20
N ILE A 286 13.48 -14.44 9.82
CA ILE A 286 12.86 -14.19 8.50
C ILE A 286 11.46 -13.63 8.70
N ARG A 287 11.09 -12.64 7.91
CA ARG A 287 9.76 -12.02 7.92
C ARG A 287 9.24 -11.85 6.51
N ALA A 288 8.06 -12.40 6.22
CA ALA A 288 7.33 -12.06 5.01
C ALA A 288 6.58 -10.75 5.23
N GLN A 289 6.75 -9.76 4.34
CA GLN A 289 6.22 -8.42 4.52
C GLN A 289 6.17 -7.68 3.19
N ASN A 290 5.30 -6.67 3.13
CA ASN A 290 5.31 -5.68 2.07
C ASN A 290 6.70 -5.01 1.96
N ILE A 291 7.18 -4.81 0.73
CA ILE A 291 8.52 -4.26 0.49
C ILE A 291 8.72 -2.87 1.10
N ASN A 292 7.64 -2.09 1.26
CA ASN A 292 7.67 -0.77 1.91
C ASN A 292 8.04 -0.82 3.41
N TYR A 293 8.15 -2.01 4.00
CA TYR A 293 8.69 -2.18 5.36
C TYR A 293 10.13 -1.63 5.48
N TYR A 294 10.82 -1.48 4.37
CA TYR A 294 12.13 -0.84 4.33
C TYR A 294 12.14 0.55 4.97
N THR A 295 11.07 1.33 4.83
CA THR A 295 10.96 2.64 5.52
C THR A 295 11.01 2.52 7.04
N ASN A 296 10.46 1.43 7.60
CA ASN A 296 10.56 1.15 9.02
C ASN A 296 12.01 0.81 9.43
N LEU A 297 12.73 0.05 8.61
CA LEU A 297 14.16 -0.24 8.83
C LEU A 297 14.98 1.04 8.82
N LEU A 298 14.80 1.93 7.86
CA LEU A 298 15.48 3.22 7.77
C LEU A 298 15.27 4.10 9.01
N GLU A 299 14.06 4.09 9.58
CA GLU A 299 13.71 4.93 10.72
C GLU A 299 14.16 4.34 12.06
N ASN A 300 14.21 3.02 12.19
CA ASN A 300 14.30 2.36 13.50
C ASN A 300 15.44 1.35 13.65
N ALA A 301 15.98 0.81 12.56
CA ALA A 301 17.06 -0.16 12.67
C ALA A 301 18.41 0.51 13.07
N PRO A 302 19.30 -0.21 13.77
CA PRO A 302 20.68 0.22 13.97
C PRO A 302 21.41 0.44 12.64
N GLU A 303 22.41 1.33 12.61
CA GLU A 303 23.20 1.63 11.40
C GLU A 303 23.97 0.40 10.85
N ASP A 304 24.21 -0.60 11.68
CA ASP A 304 24.89 -1.85 11.35
C ASP A 304 23.94 -3.04 11.21
N PHE A 305 22.64 -2.80 11.11
CA PHE A 305 21.65 -3.86 10.92
C PHE A 305 21.76 -4.47 9.52
N ASN A 306 22.20 -5.73 9.47
CA ASN A 306 22.51 -6.42 8.22
C ASN A 306 21.35 -7.32 7.79
N PHE A 307 20.64 -6.93 6.75
CA PHE A 307 19.49 -7.67 6.23
C PHE A 307 19.60 -7.95 4.73
N GLY A 308 18.79 -8.87 4.26
CA GLY A 308 18.59 -9.11 2.83
C GLY A 308 17.10 -9.16 2.51
N VAL A 309 16.80 -9.05 1.22
CA VAL A 309 15.46 -9.22 0.69
C VAL A 309 15.44 -10.30 -0.38
N ALA A 310 14.35 -11.06 -0.45
CA ALA A 310 14.16 -12.11 -1.44
C ALA A 310 12.68 -12.17 -1.85
N PRO A 311 12.33 -12.70 -3.05
CA PRO A 311 10.95 -13.01 -3.36
C PRO A 311 10.33 -13.94 -2.32
N LEU A 312 9.00 -13.99 -2.22
CA LEU A 312 8.35 -15.11 -1.54
C LEU A 312 8.80 -16.41 -2.21
N PRO A 313 9.15 -17.46 -1.41
CA PRO A 313 9.65 -18.70 -1.99
C PRO A 313 8.58 -19.40 -2.81
N GLU A 314 9.00 -20.17 -3.79
CA GLU A 314 8.12 -21.03 -4.55
C GLU A 314 7.50 -22.09 -3.64
N TYR A 315 6.23 -22.42 -3.84
CA TYR A 315 5.60 -23.53 -3.13
C TYR A 315 6.36 -24.84 -3.37
N GLU A 316 6.73 -25.11 -4.62
CA GLU A 316 7.62 -26.20 -5.06
C GLU A 316 8.48 -25.69 -6.24
N GLU A 317 9.65 -26.27 -6.48
CA GLU A 317 10.57 -25.84 -7.53
C GLU A 317 9.86 -25.71 -8.89
N GLY A 318 9.88 -24.52 -9.47
CA GLY A 318 9.27 -24.18 -10.76
C GLY A 318 7.79 -23.79 -10.68
N SER A 319 7.18 -23.68 -9.49
CA SER A 319 5.80 -23.19 -9.34
C SER A 319 5.66 -21.66 -9.48
N GLY A 320 6.77 -20.94 -9.35
CA GLY A 320 6.83 -19.46 -9.42
C GLY A 320 6.73 -18.78 -8.06
N ASN A 321 7.40 -17.64 -7.96
CA ASN A 321 7.46 -16.81 -6.75
C ASN A 321 6.23 -15.90 -6.65
N TRP A 322 5.04 -16.48 -6.70
CA TRP A 322 3.81 -15.70 -6.70
C TRP A 322 3.64 -14.90 -5.43
N SER A 323 3.40 -13.62 -5.61
CA SER A 323 3.17 -12.64 -4.56
C SER A 323 1.82 -11.98 -4.71
N TRP A 324 1.32 -11.44 -3.61
CA TRP A 324 0.15 -10.58 -3.61
C TRP A 324 0.60 -9.13 -3.53
N GLY A 325 -0.07 -8.28 -4.31
CA GLY A 325 0.15 -6.84 -4.28
C GLY A 325 -1.16 -6.08 -4.20
N GLY A 326 -1.01 -4.83 -3.90
CA GLY A 326 -2.06 -3.84 -3.87
C GLY A 326 -1.54 -2.54 -4.43
N GLY A 327 -1.89 -1.47 -3.78
CA GLY A 327 -1.49 -0.12 -4.11
C GLY A 327 -2.66 0.83 -4.08
N PHE A 328 -2.36 2.04 -4.51
CA PHE A 328 -3.35 3.11 -4.48
C PHE A 328 -3.47 3.75 -5.84
N VAL A 329 -4.67 4.21 -6.09
CA VAL A 329 -5.03 5.00 -7.27
C VAL A 329 -5.46 6.39 -6.87
N LEU A 330 -5.41 7.31 -7.82
CA LEU A 330 -6.02 8.62 -7.73
C LEU A 330 -7.39 8.55 -8.39
N GLU A 331 -8.40 9.00 -7.70
CA GLU A 331 -9.80 8.93 -8.16
C GLU A 331 -10.47 10.30 -8.01
N ILE A 332 -11.36 10.63 -8.94
CA ILE A 332 -12.28 11.76 -8.84
C ILE A 332 -13.60 11.21 -8.29
N PRO A 333 -13.98 11.52 -7.05
CA PRO A 333 -15.27 11.09 -6.50
C PRO A 333 -16.45 11.60 -7.31
N LYS A 334 -17.53 10.84 -7.34
CA LYS A 334 -18.77 11.26 -8.01
C LYS A 334 -19.33 12.53 -7.40
N GLY A 335 -19.53 13.54 -8.24
CA GLY A 335 -20.07 14.84 -7.82
C GLY A 335 -19.03 15.89 -7.46
N ALA A 336 -17.73 15.60 -7.64
CA ALA A 336 -16.66 16.58 -7.53
C ALA A 336 -16.94 17.80 -8.44
N GLU A 337 -16.66 19.00 -7.94
CA GLU A 337 -17.07 20.24 -8.64
C GLU A 337 -16.17 20.58 -9.83
N ASN A 338 -14.88 20.17 -9.77
CA ASN A 338 -13.84 20.58 -10.72
C ASN A 338 -13.13 19.38 -11.40
N PRO A 339 -13.84 18.48 -12.12
CA PRO A 339 -13.24 17.24 -12.61
C PRO A 339 -12.12 17.44 -13.64
N GLU A 340 -12.14 18.52 -14.44
CA GLU A 340 -11.06 18.83 -15.39
C GLU A 340 -9.78 19.23 -14.65
N ALA A 341 -9.88 20.11 -13.65
CA ALA A 341 -8.74 20.52 -12.84
C ALA A 341 -8.20 19.34 -11.98
N SER A 342 -9.10 18.48 -11.50
CA SER A 342 -8.76 17.26 -10.79
C SER A 342 -7.95 16.30 -11.65
N TYR A 343 -8.36 16.09 -12.90
CA TYR A 343 -7.65 15.21 -13.83
C TYR A 343 -6.26 15.78 -14.19
N GLU A 344 -6.13 17.10 -14.39
CA GLU A 344 -4.83 17.73 -14.63
C GLU A 344 -3.87 17.52 -13.44
N PHE A 345 -4.37 17.64 -12.20
CA PHE A 345 -3.57 17.35 -11.01
C PHE A 345 -3.21 15.86 -10.91
N MET A 346 -4.12 14.94 -11.21
CA MET A 346 -3.83 13.50 -11.26
C MET A 346 -2.74 13.16 -12.29
N LYS A 347 -2.78 13.78 -13.48
CA LYS A 347 -1.71 13.64 -14.49
C LYS A 347 -0.36 14.12 -13.97
N TYR A 348 -0.35 15.27 -13.30
CA TYR A 348 0.87 15.79 -12.69
C TYR A 348 1.44 14.80 -11.68
N LEU A 349 0.60 14.28 -10.77
CA LEU A 349 1.02 13.32 -9.73
C LEU A 349 1.52 11.99 -10.30
N THR A 350 1.12 11.61 -11.52
CA THR A 350 1.51 10.36 -12.17
C THR A 350 2.60 10.55 -13.24
N SER A 351 3.10 11.77 -13.43
CA SER A 351 4.22 12.04 -14.33
C SER A 351 5.52 11.41 -13.82
N THR A 352 6.42 11.06 -14.73
CA THR A 352 7.69 10.40 -14.39
C THR A 352 8.49 11.19 -13.35
N GLU A 353 8.66 12.50 -13.54
CA GLU A 353 9.41 13.37 -12.64
C GLU A 353 8.83 13.41 -11.21
N VAL A 354 7.50 13.51 -11.10
CA VAL A 354 6.82 13.57 -9.79
C VAL A 354 6.84 12.22 -9.08
N GLN A 355 6.66 11.14 -9.83
CA GLN A 355 6.73 9.78 -9.31
C GLN A 355 8.15 9.44 -8.85
N GLU A 356 9.21 9.82 -9.60
CA GLU A 356 10.59 9.70 -9.14
C GLU A 356 10.80 10.47 -7.83
N LYS A 357 10.34 11.74 -7.77
CA LYS A 357 10.47 12.57 -6.57
C LYS A 357 9.77 11.95 -5.38
N PHE A 358 8.53 11.46 -5.55
CA PHE A 358 7.79 10.81 -4.47
C PHE A 358 8.47 9.51 -4.04
N GLY A 359 8.82 8.63 -4.98
CA GLY A 359 9.49 7.36 -4.71
C GLY A 359 10.81 7.56 -3.96
N LEU A 360 11.68 8.45 -4.44
CA LEU A 360 12.98 8.75 -3.81
C LEU A 360 12.85 9.19 -2.34
N ASN A 361 11.80 9.96 -2.02
CA ASN A 361 11.59 10.49 -0.68
C ASN A 361 10.76 9.59 0.23
N SER A 362 9.92 8.69 -0.32
CA SER A 362 9.00 7.84 0.44
C SER A 362 9.39 6.36 0.45
N PHE A 363 10.25 5.93 -0.47
CA PHE A 363 10.53 4.53 -0.78
C PHE A 363 9.29 3.72 -1.17
N ASP A 364 8.24 4.38 -1.67
CA ASP A 364 7.10 3.72 -2.29
C ASP A 364 7.46 3.25 -3.70
N ILE A 365 6.93 2.11 -4.10
CA ILE A 365 7.06 1.61 -5.47
C ILE A 365 5.99 2.29 -6.32
N MET A 366 6.42 3.03 -7.33
CA MET A 366 5.54 3.83 -8.14
C MET A 366 4.77 3.00 -9.18
N ALA A 367 3.61 3.49 -9.60
CA ALA A 367 2.87 2.87 -10.69
C ALA A 367 3.47 3.20 -12.07
N ASN A 368 4.24 4.26 -12.17
CA ASN A 368 4.93 4.67 -13.40
C ASN A 368 6.20 3.83 -13.61
N GLN A 369 6.26 3.07 -14.70
CA GLN A 369 7.37 2.14 -15.00
C GLN A 369 8.71 2.87 -15.20
N GLU A 370 8.69 4.01 -15.91
CA GLU A 370 9.89 4.78 -16.16
C GLU A 370 10.46 5.38 -14.88
N ALA A 371 9.59 5.87 -13.98
CA ALA A 371 10.00 6.38 -12.67
C ALA A 371 10.72 5.32 -11.83
N ASN A 372 10.19 4.09 -11.74
CA ASN A 372 10.86 3.01 -11.01
C ASN A 372 12.20 2.63 -11.66
N THR A 373 12.27 2.57 -12.99
CA THR A 373 13.52 2.31 -13.70
C THR A 373 14.58 3.37 -13.38
N ASN A 374 14.19 4.64 -13.34
CA ASN A 374 15.09 5.74 -13.01
C ASN A 374 15.50 5.71 -11.53
N LEU A 375 14.59 5.31 -10.62
CA LEU A 375 14.88 5.16 -9.20
C LEU A 375 15.94 4.07 -8.93
N ILE A 376 15.90 2.93 -9.61
CA ILE A 376 16.92 1.87 -9.46
C ILE A 376 18.34 2.41 -9.70
N GLU A 377 18.52 3.31 -10.65
CA GLU A 377 19.82 3.89 -11.00
C GLU A 377 20.05 5.27 -10.36
N HIS A 378 19.16 5.73 -9.45
CA HIS A 378 19.20 7.10 -8.94
C HIS A 378 20.44 7.33 -8.06
N PRO A 379 21.25 8.40 -8.34
CA PRO A 379 22.53 8.61 -7.66
C PRO A 379 22.43 8.98 -6.17
N ASP A 380 21.25 9.36 -5.71
CA ASP A 380 20.99 9.72 -4.31
C ASP A 380 20.53 8.52 -3.46
N LEU A 381 20.25 7.36 -4.09
CA LEU A 381 20.01 6.11 -3.37
C LEU A 381 21.34 5.46 -2.97
N ASP A 382 21.38 4.91 -1.75
CA ASP A 382 22.43 4.02 -1.31
C ASP A 382 22.25 2.59 -1.86
N GLU A 383 23.20 1.70 -1.57
CA GLU A 383 23.17 0.32 -2.05
C GLU A 383 21.93 -0.46 -1.54
N GLU A 384 21.44 -0.14 -0.34
CA GLU A 384 20.24 -0.77 0.23
C GLU A 384 18.96 -0.30 -0.48
N GLY A 385 18.83 1.00 -0.70
CA GLY A 385 17.70 1.55 -1.46
C GLY A 385 17.64 1.03 -2.89
N GLN A 386 18.78 0.91 -3.57
CA GLN A 386 18.87 0.30 -4.91
C GLN A 386 18.41 -1.16 -4.88
N MET A 387 18.90 -1.96 -3.92
CA MET A 387 18.49 -3.35 -3.74
C MET A 387 16.97 -3.49 -3.55
N ILE A 388 16.34 -2.58 -2.81
CA ILE A 388 14.89 -2.59 -2.59
C ILE A 388 14.13 -2.34 -3.89
N TYR A 389 14.52 -1.32 -4.68
CA TYR A 389 13.87 -1.04 -5.96
C TYR A 389 14.11 -2.13 -6.99
N GLU A 390 15.32 -2.69 -7.09
CA GLU A 390 15.63 -3.84 -7.97
C GLU A 390 14.79 -5.07 -7.60
N MET A 391 14.65 -5.34 -6.29
CA MET A 391 13.82 -6.45 -5.82
C MET A 391 12.35 -6.22 -6.15
N ALA A 392 11.83 -5.01 -5.91
CA ALA A 392 10.44 -4.66 -6.19
C ALA A 392 10.12 -4.82 -7.68
N ASP A 393 10.89 -4.19 -8.56
CA ASP A 393 10.67 -4.22 -10.01
C ASP A 393 10.62 -5.66 -10.52
N ARG A 394 11.60 -6.48 -10.15
CA ARG A 394 11.63 -7.90 -10.52
C ARG A 394 10.43 -8.69 -9.97
N ASN A 395 10.02 -8.42 -8.73
CA ASN A 395 8.95 -9.17 -8.06
C ASN A 395 7.56 -8.78 -8.59
N LEU A 396 7.39 -7.57 -9.14
CA LEU A 396 6.13 -7.14 -9.76
C LEU A 396 5.69 -8.03 -10.92
N GLU A 397 6.61 -8.71 -11.61
CA GLU A 397 6.27 -9.66 -12.70
C GLU A 397 5.44 -10.86 -12.20
N SER A 398 5.63 -11.26 -10.94
CA SER A 398 4.91 -12.36 -10.29
C SER A 398 3.91 -11.87 -9.22
N THR A 399 3.64 -10.58 -9.17
CA THR A 399 2.70 -9.98 -8.22
C THR A 399 1.29 -9.91 -8.79
N VAL A 400 0.33 -10.42 -8.04
CA VAL A 400 -1.08 -10.48 -8.44
C VAL A 400 -1.88 -9.41 -7.69
N ILE A 401 -2.55 -8.55 -8.42
CA ILE A 401 -3.55 -7.64 -7.89
C ILE A 401 -4.91 -8.36 -7.95
N THR A 402 -5.65 -8.32 -6.85
CA THR A 402 -6.93 -9.03 -6.73
C THR A 402 -8.11 -8.07 -6.56
N PRO A 403 -8.70 -7.59 -7.65
CA PRO A 403 -9.88 -6.71 -7.57
C PRO A 403 -11.00 -7.32 -6.74
N VAL A 404 -11.74 -6.50 -6.00
CA VAL A 404 -12.91 -6.93 -5.26
C VAL A 404 -13.96 -7.47 -6.24
N PRO A 405 -14.39 -8.74 -6.11
CA PRO A 405 -15.31 -9.34 -7.07
C PRO A 405 -16.70 -8.68 -6.96
N LEU A 406 -17.21 -8.15 -8.07
CA LEU A 406 -18.48 -7.40 -8.12
C LEU A 406 -19.66 -8.21 -7.58
N LYS A 407 -19.70 -9.52 -7.87
CA LYS A 407 -20.79 -10.39 -7.40
C LYS A 407 -20.63 -10.90 -5.97
N ALA A 408 -19.50 -10.63 -5.34
CA ALA A 408 -19.22 -11.09 -3.98
C ALA A 408 -18.37 -10.05 -3.21
N PRO A 409 -18.75 -8.78 -3.13
CA PRO A 409 -17.92 -7.73 -2.50
C PRO A 409 -17.62 -8.02 -1.03
N ASP A 410 -18.51 -8.71 -0.34
CA ASP A 410 -18.40 -9.04 1.08
C ASP A 410 -17.92 -10.49 1.33
N PHE A 411 -17.13 -11.06 0.42
CA PHE A 411 -16.67 -12.45 0.54
C PHE A 411 -15.65 -12.67 1.67
N SER A 412 -14.76 -11.69 1.90
CA SER A 412 -13.62 -11.85 2.82
C SER A 412 -14.02 -12.24 4.25
N PRO A 413 -15.04 -11.64 4.89
CA PRO A 413 -15.48 -12.10 6.20
C PRO A 413 -15.94 -13.56 6.23
N LEU A 414 -16.56 -14.05 5.15
CA LEU A 414 -17.02 -15.45 5.06
C LEU A 414 -15.86 -16.44 4.98
N VAL A 415 -14.78 -16.06 4.31
CA VAL A 415 -13.56 -16.88 4.22
C VAL A 415 -12.82 -16.85 5.54
N ASN A 416 -12.60 -15.64 6.09
CA ASN A 416 -11.82 -15.46 7.32
C ASN A 416 -12.47 -16.16 8.52
N GLU A 417 -13.80 -16.14 8.65
CA GLU A 417 -14.52 -16.89 9.70
C GLU A 417 -14.16 -18.38 9.70
N GLN A 418 -14.05 -18.98 8.52
CA GLN A 418 -13.74 -20.42 8.40
C GLN A 418 -12.26 -20.69 8.68
N ILE A 419 -11.36 -19.84 8.18
CA ILE A 419 -9.91 -19.93 8.47
C ILE A 419 -9.68 -19.78 9.99
N ASP A 420 -10.31 -18.80 10.64
CA ASP A 420 -10.24 -18.61 12.09
C ASP A 420 -10.75 -19.84 12.84
N GLY A 421 -11.81 -20.47 12.33
CA GLY A 421 -12.32 -21.74 12.87
C GLY A 421 -11.29 -22.88 12.84
N ALA A 422 -10.51 -22.97 11.75
CA ALA A 422 -9.40 -23.93 11.64
C ALA A 422 -8.24 -23.55 12.57
N MET A 423 -7.87 -22.27 12.64
CA MET A 423 -6.84 -21.75 13.54
C MET A 423 -7.16 -22.01 15.02
N LEU A 424 -8.43 -22.05 15.40
CA LEU A 424 -8.90 -22.41 16.73
C LEU A 424 -9.03 -23.92 16.97
N GLY A 425 -8.71 -24.75 15.96
CA GLY A 425 -8.83 -26.21 16.04
C GLY A 425 -10.26 -26.75 16.05
N ASN A 426 -11.24 -25.95 15.62
CA ASN A 426 -12.66 -26.33 15.57
C ASN A 426 -12.99 -27.18 14.33
N GLN A 427 -12.16 -27.13 13.29
CA GLN A 427 -12.33 -27.83 12.02
C GLN A 427 -10.97 -28.02 11.33
N SER A 428 -10.88 -28.95 10.40
CA SER A 428 -9.70 -29.14 9.55
C SER A 428 -9.60 -28.06 8.48
N ALA A 429 -8.42 -27.90 7.86
CA ALA A 429 -8.22 -27.00 6.72
C ALA A 429 -9.19 -27.28 5.56
N GLN A 430 -9.39 -28.58 5.22
CA GLN A 430 -10.34 -28.99 4.19
C GLN A 430 -11.77 -28.59 4.54
N GLU A 431 -12.25 -28.89 5.76
CA GLU A 431 -13.60 -28.51 6.18
C GLU A 431 -13.81 -26.99 6.17
N ALA A 432 -12.80 -26.22 6.58
CA ALA A 432 -12.84 -24.77 6.58
C ALA A 432 -12.98 -24.20 5.15
N LEU A 433 -12.12 -24.64 4.23
CA LEU A 433 -12.14 -24.11 2.87
C LEU A 433 -13.35 -24.64 2.07
N ASP A 434 -13.86 -25.84 2.34
CA ASP A 434 -15.14 -26.33 1.76
C ASP A 434 -16.33 -25.47 2.21
N ALA A 435 -16.39 -25.13 3.50
CA ALA A 435 -17.44 -24.27 4.04
C ALA A 435 -17.34 -22.83 3.51
N ALA A 436 -16.12 -22.28 3.38
CA ALA A 436 -15.86 -20.99 2.79
C ALA A 436 -16.30 -20.95 1.31
N GLN A 437 -15.89 -21.95 0.52
CA GLN A 437 -16.28 -22.10 -0.90
C GLN A 437 -17.80 -22.07 -1.04
N ALA A 438 -18.53 -22.90 -0.29
CA ALA A 438 -19.98 -22.97 -0.36
C ALA A 438 -20.64 -21.65 0.05
N SER A 439 -20.11 -20.97 1.08
CA SER A 439 -20.66 -19.69 1.53
C SER A 439 -20.49 -18.60 0.50
N VAL A 440 -19.33 -18.52 -0.14
CA VAL A 440 -19.03 -17.51 -1.17
C VAL A 440 -19.78 -17.81 -2.48
N GLU A 441 -19.89 -19.07 -2.89
CA GLU A 441 -20.73 -19.46 -4.03
C GLU A 441 -22.19 -19.04 -3.84
N ASN A 442 -22.75 -19.26 -2.64
CA ASN A 442 -24.10 -18.78 -2.31
C ASN A 442 -24.22 -17.25 -2.38
N LEU A 443 -23.19 -16.50 -1.93
CA LEU A 443 -23.17 -15.04 -2.06
C LEU A 443 -23.18 -14.61 -3.53
N VAL A 444 -22.34 -15.23 -4.37
CA VAL A 444 -22.31 -14.99 -5.83
C VAL A 444 -23.67 -15.29 -6.48
N GLU A 445 -24.36 -16.38 -6.09
CA GLU A 445 -25.69 -16.72 -6.62
C GLU A 445 -26.77 -15.71 -6.22
N GLN A 446 -26.69 -15.13 -5.04
CA GLN A 446 -27.66 -14.13 -4.55
C GLN A 446 -27.51 -12.77 -5.26
N ASN A 447 -26.33 -12.47 -5.81
CA ASN A 447 -26.01 -11.20 -6.49
C ASN A 447 -25.97 -11.34 -8.03
N GLN A 448 -26.56 -12.42 -8.59
CA GLN A 448 -26.66 -12.65 -10.05
C GLN A 448 -27.74 -11.84 -10.73
#